data_b612e6c8d264c9945adfeb9402b1c081
#
_entry.id   b612e6c8d264c9945adfeb9402b1c081
#
_cell.length_a   1.000
_cell.length_b   1.000
_cell.length_c   1.000
_cell.angle_alpha   90.00
_cell.angle_beta   90.00
_cell.angle_gamma   90.00
#
_symmetry.space_group_name_H-M   'P 1'
#
loop_
_entity.id
_entity.type
_entity.pdbx_description
1 polymer ?
#
loop_
_entity_poly.entity_id
_entity_poly.type
_entity_poly.pdbx_seq_one_letter_code
_entity_poly.pdbx_strand_id
1 'polypeptide(L)'
;VALAAAGAFAGSRPRYGGTVRVLLHDRVMSIDPTSDEDHPATRDRLASLAFETLTEIDAQGRLRPNLAVTWHADQAKRVWQFRLRLANFQDGTVLTAADAAASLAKSNPAWKYSAPDRQTVVIETPAAVQHMAEMLALPRYSIIKRQMENNAAVLIGTGSYKLTQWQAGERAQFTANEDYWGGRPFADAIEFQMGASLREQLMDRQLGPYTATELSVDQIRAIEQNSQTVYASRPADLLAIVFPQHDCSGRPGKKAVDARVREALGLAVNRAAISNVLLQRKGIPAAGLLPQWLTGYEFMLGGATNLDRARELRSDAAAFVVITPIALAYDFSDPLAKLMAERIAVDAREAGIVVQPYGELHISSKTARSSTNADALLLRVPLQSVDPQTALAARLDDLGLLQATPPPILAASRPEDILEAEQAALGSHCVLPVAHVPQALWLNNTAHNWQQRVNGEWDLDQLWVEGAR
;
A
#
# COMPACT_ATOMS: atom_id res chain seq x y z
N VAL A 1 40.91 -36.20 -20.13
CA VAL A 1 40.52 -35.55 -18.85
C VAL A 1 40.43 -34.07 -19.13
N ALA A 2 39.22 -33.57 -19.36
CA ALA A 2 38.95 -32.15 -19.50
C ALA A 2 38.59 -31.57 -18.11
N LEU A 3 39.46 -30.73 -17.55
CA LEU A 3 39.11 -29.90 -16.39
C LEU A 3 38.13 -28.82 -16.84
N ALA A 4 36.87 -28.94 -16.39
CA ALA A 4 35.91 -27.84 -16.43
C ALA A 4 36.33 -26.82 -15.36
N ALA A 5 36.80 -25.67 -15.78
CA ALA A 5 37.00 -24.53 -14.91
C ALA A 5 35.61 -24.01 -14.48
N ALA A 6 35.22 -24.30 -13.26
CA ALA A 6 34.09 -23.65 -12.61
C ALA A 6 34.46 -22.16 -12.44
N GLY A 7 33.92 -21.29 -13.29
CA GLY A 7 34.01 -19.86 -13.13
C GLY A 7 33.32 -19.49 -11.82
N ALA A 8 34.09 -19.17 -10.78
CA ALA A 8 33.58 -18.53 -9.59
C ALA A 8 33.07 -17.14 -10.03
N PHE A 9 31.76 -16.97 -10.03
CA PHE A 9 31.16 -15.63 -10.05
C PHE A 9 31.63 -14.94 -8.76
N ALA A 10 32.66 -14.10 -8.89
CA ALA A 10 33.04 -13.19 -7.82
C ALA A 10 31.92 -12.16 -7.68
N GLY A 11 30.90 -12.49 -6.89
CA GLY A 11 29.91 -11.51 -6.45
C GLY A 11 30.68 -10.36 -5.80
N SER A 12 30.46 -9.14 -6.26
CA SER A 12 31.06 -7.95 -5.66
C SER A 12 30.67 -7.92 -4.18
N ARG A 13 31.66 -7.77 -3.30
CA ARG A 13 31.39 -7.73 -1.85
C ARG A 13 30.62 -6.45 -1.54
N PRO A 14 29.59 -6.48 -0.67
CA PRO A 14 28.92 -5.29 -0.20
C PRO A 14 29.91 -4.25 0.32
N ARG A 15 29.68 -2.99 -0.02
CA ARG A 15 30.51 -1.86 0.40
C ARG A 15 29.67 -0.86 1.16
N TYR A 16 30.25 -0.32 2.20
CA TYR A 16 29.67 0.82 2.92
C TYR A 16 29.96 2.10 2.15
N GLY A 17 29.00 3.01 2.16
CA GLY A 17 29.14 4.34 1.58
C GLY A 17 28.16 4.63 0.45
N GLY A 18 28.18 5.87 -0.01
CA GLY A 18 27.42 6.36 -1.13
C GLY A 18 25.98 6.73 -0.84
N THR A 19 25.37 7.35 -1.85
CA THR A 19 23.98 7.82 -1.78
C THR A 19 23.14 7.11 -2.84
N VAL A 20 22.06 6.47 -2.38
CA VAL A 20 21.01 5.93 -3.24
C VAL A 20 20.05 7.06 -3.58
N ARG A 21 19.86 7.37 -4.86
CA ARG A 21 18.92 8.37 -5.33
C ARG A 21 17.74 7.71 -6.00
N VAL A 22 16.53 8.03 -5.54
CA VAL A 22 15.27 7.42 -5.98
C VAL A 22 14.36 8.48 -6.56
N LEU A 23 13.86 8.24 -7.77
CA LEU A 23 12.91 9.10 -8.45
C LEU A 23 11.51 8.48 -8.38
N LEU A 24 10.57 9.20 -7.77
CA LEU A 24 9.18 8.79 -7.58
C LEU A 24 8.23 9.69 -8.37
N HIS A 25 7.11 9.13 -8.84
CA HIS A 25 6.05 9.94 -9.43
C HIS A 25 5.07 10.47 -8.38
N ASP A 26 4.84 9.71 -7.32
CA ASP A 26 3.97 10.12 -6.22
C ASP A 26 4.53 11.31 -5.43
N ARG A 27 3.61 12.10 -4.84
CA ARG A 27 3.92 13.19 -3.92
C ARG A 27 3.42 12.82 -2.53
N VAL A 28 4.32 12.65 -1.59
CA VAL A 28 3.98 12.33 -0.19
C VAL A 28 4.02 13.61 0.63
N MET A 29 2.88 13.97 1.23
CA MET A 29 2.76 15.21 2.00
C MET A 29 3.12 15.02 3.47
N SER A 30 2.94 13.80 4.01
CA SER A 30 3.30 13.43 5.38
C SER A 30 4.01 12.09 5.42
N ILE A 31 5.06 11.98 6.24
CA ILE A 31 5.74 10.70 6.51
C ILE A 31 5.09 9.93 7.67
N ASP A 32 4.14 10.52 8.41
CA ASP A 32 3.45 9.84 9.52
C ASP A 32 2.55 8.72 8.97
N PRO A 33 2.84 7.44 9.25
CA PRO A 33 2.04 6.33 8.72
C PRO A 33 0.62 6.26 9.31
N THR A 34 0.33 7.09 10.32
CA THR A 34 -1.04 7.25 10.87
C THR A 34 -1.83 8.38 10.20
N SER A 35 -1.22 9.11 9.27
CA SER A 35 -1.89 10.15 8.48
C SER A 35 -2.90 9.52 7.52
N ASP A 36 -4.04 10.19 7.33
CA ASP A 36 -5.04 9.80 6.31
C ASP A 36 -4.73 10.41 4.93
N GLU A 37 -3.52 10.90 4.74
CA GLU A 37 -3.08 11.49 3.48
C GLU A 37 -2.87 10.45 2.38
N ASP A 38 -2.63 10.95 1.18
CA ASP A 38 -2.58 10.22 -0.07
C ASP A 38 -1.33 9.34 -0.23
N HIS A 39 -1.40 8.43 -1.21
CA HIS A 39 -0.29 7.53 -1.59
C HIS A 39 0.27 6.69 -0.43
N PRO A 40 -0.57 5.89 0.24
CA PRO A 40 -0.15 5.13 1.42
C PRO A 40 1.03 4.20 1.12
N ALA A 41 1.09 3.60 -0.07
CA ALA A 41 2.20 2.71 -0.45
C ALA A 41 3.55 3.45 -0.45
N THR A 42 3.61 4.62 -1.07
CA THR A 42 4.85 5.41 -1.17
C THR A 42 5.22 6.01 0.18
N ARG A 43 4.24 6.55 0.93
CA ARG A 43 4.44 7.02 2.30
C ARG A 43 5.03 5.93 3.18
N ASP A 44 4.44 4.74 3.16
CA ASP A 44 4.82 3.63 4.04
C ASP A 44 6.22 3.11 3.71
N ARG A 45 6.64 3.15 2.42
CA ARG A 45 8.04 2.87 2.02
C ARG A 45 9.03 3.86 2.63
N LEU A 46 8.73 5.17 2.57
CA LEU A 46 9.58 6.18 3.18
C LEU A 46 9.59 6.06 4.70
N ALA A 47 8.43 5.82 5.29
CA ALA A 47 8.26 5.67 6.72
C ALA A 47 9.03 4.47 7.29
N SER A 48 9.07 3.34 6.57
CA SER A 48 9.77 2.11 7.00
C SER A 48 11.28 2.28 7.18
N LEU A 49 11.89 3.27 6.54
CA LEU A 49 13.31 3.60 6.75
C LEU A 49 13.57 4.17 8.14
N ALA A 50 12.66 4.98 8.64
CA ALA A 50 12.81 5.69 9.91
C ALA A 50 12.09 5.02 11.07
N PHE A 51 10.97 4.32 10.81
CA PHE A 51 10.08 3.82 11.84
C PHE A 51 9.91 2.31 11.73
N GLU A 52 10.08 1.62 12.84
CA GLU A 52 9.92 0.17 12.92
C GLU A 52 8.63 -0.21 13.66
N THR A 53 8.16 -1.40 13.38
CA THR A 53 7.00 -2.05 14.00
C THR A 53 7.43 -3.08 15.04
N LEU A 54 6.50 -3.60 15.85
CA LEU A 54 6.83 -4.66 16.81
C LEU A 54 7.27 -5.96 16.13
N THR A 55 6.64 -6.29 15.03
CA THR A 55 6.89 -7.46 14.19
C THR A 55 7.03 -7.02 12.74
N GLU A 56 7.60 -7.84 11.89
CA GLU A 56 7.75 -7.54 10.46
C GLU A 56 7.38 -8.73 9.58
N ILE A 57 7.12 -8.46 8.30
CA ILE A 57 6.97 -9.49 7.27
C ILE A 57 8.22 -9.46 6.40
N ASP A 58 8.92 -10.61 6.31
CA ASP A 58 10.15 -10.71 5.50
C ASP A 58 9.84 -10.75 3.99
N ALA A 59 10.90 -10.73 3.16
CA ALA A 59 10.79 -10.77 1.71
C ALA A 59 10.06 -12.03 1.18
N GLN A 60 10.01 -13.11 1.97
CA GLN A 60 9.30 -14.33 1.65
C GLN A 60 7.87 -14.37 2.19
N GLY A 61 7.39 -13.28 2.81
CA GLY A 61 6.04 -13.18 3.37
C GLY A 61 5.87 -13.85 4.74
N ARG A 62 6.97 -14.11 5.47
CA ARG A 62 6.91 -14.77 6.79
C ARG A 62 6.97 -13.73 7.90
N LEU A 63 6.15 -13.92 8.92
CA LEU A 63 6.19 -13.11 10.14
C LEU A 63 7.52 -13.32 10.89
N ARG A 64 8.17 -12.22 11.25
CA ARG A 64 9.47 -12.17 11.95
C ARG A 64 9.42 -11.28 13.17
N PRO A 65 10.26 -11.58 14.19
CA PRO A 65 10.57 -10.62 15.24
C PRO A 65 11.23 -9.36 14.67
N ASN A 66 10.74 -8.17 15.10
CA ASN A 66 11.39 -6.91 14.85
C ASN A 66 11.68 -6.23 16.21
N LEU A 67 11.04 -5.14 16.61
CA LEU A 67 11.23 -4.57 17.95
C LEU A 67 10.77 -5.50 19.07
N ALA A 68 9.78 -6.36 18.83
CA ALA A 68 9.43 -7.45 19.73
C ALA A 68 10.17 -8.75 19.35
N VAL A 69 10.85 -9.36 20.32
CA VAL A 69 11.59 -10.62 20.14
C VAL A 69 10.73 -11.85 20.35
N THR A 70 9.69 -11.75 21.16
CA THR A 70 8.71 -12.81 21.41
C THR A 70 7.34 -12.22 21.71
N TRP A 71 6.30 -12.98 21.45
CA TRP A 71 4.93 -12.63 21.81
C TRP A 71 4.10 -13.87 22.13
N HIS A 72 3.07 -13.68 22.93
CA HIS A 72 2.08 -14.70 23.25
C HIS A 72 0.73 -14.06 23.53
N ALA A 73 -0.32 -14.83 23.36
CA ALA A 73 -1.70 -14.44 23.64
C ALA A 73 -2.32 -15.31 24.71
N ASP A 74 -3.36 -14.79 25.36
CA ASP A 74 -4.27 -15.59 26.14
C ASP A 74 -5.08 -16.56 25.24
N GLN A 75 -5.79 -17.51 25.83
CA GLN A 75 -6.59 -18.48 25.09
C GLN A 75 -7.73 -17.82 24.30
N ALA A 76 -8.25 -16.69 24.77
CA ALA A 76 -9.33 -15.93 24.14
C ALA A 76 -8.85 -15.00 23.04
N LYS A 77 -7.54 -14.89 22.80
CA LYS A 77 -6.93 -13.95 21.84
C LYS A 77 -7.34 -12.48 22.05
N ARG A 78 -7.56 -12.11 23.31
CA ARG A 78 -7.96 -10.76 23.74
C ARG A 78 -6.89 -10.03 24.51
N VAL A 79 -5.92 -10.76 25.07
CA VAL A 79 -4.76 -10.20 25.77
C VAL A 79 -3.50 -10.71 25.11
N TRP A 80 -2.71 -9.80 24.58
CA TRP A 80 -1.44 -10.08 23.92
C TRP A 80 -0.30 -9.44 24.67
N GLN A 81 0.81 -10.16 24.81
CA GLN A 81 2.03 -9.65 25.43
C GLN A 81 3.19 -9.74 24.43
N PHE A 82 3.92 -8.63 24.29
CA PHE A 82 5.07 -8.51 23.40
C PHE A 82 6.29 -8.11 24.23
N ARG A 83 7.40 -8.87 24.12
CA ARG A 83 8.65 -8.57 24.79
C ARG A 83 9.60 -7.87 23.82
N LEU A 84 10.00 -6.64 24.17
CA LEU A 84 10.86 -5.81 23.36
C LEU A 84 12.33 -6.22 23.48
N ARG A 85 13.09 -6.03 22.40
CA ARG A 85 14.55 -6.02 22.42
C ARG A 85 15.10 -4.72 23.03
N LEU A 86 16.38 -4.69 23.31
CA LEU A 86 17.08 -3.46 23.57
C LEU A 86 17.31 -2.75 22.24
N ALA A 87 16.77 -1.57 22.12
CA ALA A 87 16.94 -0.67 20.98
C ALA A 87 16.92 0.78 21.45
N ASN A 88 17.49 1.67 20.67
CA ASN A 88 17.45 3.10 20.90
C ASN A 88 16.64 3.80 19.83
N PHE A 89 15.95 4.85 20.22
CA PHE A 89 15.48 5.83 19.26
C PHE A 89 16.66 6.55 18.59
N GLN A 90 16.40 7.12 17.43
CA GLN A 90 17.40 7.84 16.62
C GLN A 90 17.98 9.09 17.33
N ASP A 91 17.35 9.57 18.40
CA ASP A 91 17.86 10.63 19.30
C ASP A 91 18.76 10.09 20.42
N GLY A 92 19.07 8.79 20.43
CA GLY A 92 19.90 8.11 21.42
C GLY A 92 19.18 7.69 22.69
N THR A 93 17.89 8.02 22.86
CA THR A 93 17.12 7.57 24.05
C THR A 93 16.72 6.11 23.91
N VAL A 94 16.72 5.39 25.03
CA VAL A 94 16.36 3.95 25.05
C VAL A 94 14.87 3.78 24.81
N LEU A 95 14.49 2.89 23.91
CA LEU A 95 13.11 2.45 23.69
C LEU A 95 12.62 1.69 24.92
N THR A 96 11.45 2.08 25.44
CA THR A 96 10.76 1.38 26.53
C THR A 96 9.39 0.87 26.11
N ALA A 97 8.86 -0.10 26.84
CA ALA A 97 7.49 -0.59 26.64
C ALA A 97 6.43 0.52 26.80
N ALA A 98 6.69 1.52 27.65
CA ALA A 98 5.81 2.66 27.81
C ALA A 98 5.76 3.53 26.54
N ASP A 99 6.92 3.74 25.88
CA ASP A 99 6.98 4.46 24.60
C ASP A 99 6.20 3.73 23.50
N ALA A 100 6.40 2.40 23.42
CA ALA A 100 5.69 1.57 22.46
C ALA A 100 4.18 1.57 22.72
N ALA A 101 3.75 1.42 23.97
CA ALA A 101 2.33 1.49 24.36
C ALA A 101 1.71 2.85 24.01
N ALA A 102 2.40 3.95 24.26
CA ALA A 102 1.93 5.29 23.92
C ALA A 102 1.81 5.51 22.41
N SER A 103 2.78 5.01 21.62
CA SER A 103 2.73 5.06 20.17
C SER A 103 1.54 4.27 19.62
N LEU A 104 1.37 3.02 20.05
CA LEU A 104 0.28 2.14 19.62
C LEU A 104 -1.10 2.69 20.01
N ALA A 105 -1.23 3.28 21.21
CA ALA A 105 -2.48 3.91 21.66
C ALA A 105 -2.92 5.06 20.74
N LYS A 106 -1.98 5.75 20.11
CA LYS A 106 -2.30 6.79 19.13
C LYS A 106 -2.74 6.18 17.79
N SER A 107 -2.15 5.07 17.39
CA SER A 107 -2.50 4.38 16.15
C SER A 107 -3.86 3.67 16.23
N ASN A 108 -4.21 3.14 17.40
CA ASN A 108 -5.51 2.51 17.64
C ASN A 108 -6.02 2.80 19.07
N PRO A 109 -6.74 3.88 19.30
CA PRO A 109 -7.23 4.27 20.62
C PRO A 109 -8.37 3.37 21.18
N ALA A 110 -8.92 2.48 20.36
CA ALA A 110 -9.97 1.56 20.79
C ALA A 110 -9.46 0.40 21.66
N TRP A 111 -8.15 0.14 21.67
CA TRP A 111 -7.52 -0.90 22.46
C TRP A 111 -6.88 -0.31 23.72
N LYS A 112 -6.67 -1.17 24.72
CA LYS A 112 -5.95 -0.78 25.93
C LYS A 112 -4.51 -1.25 25.87
N TYR A 113 -3.60 -0.40 26.29
CA TYR A 113 -2.17 -0.68 26.29
C TYR A 113 -1.61 -0.45 27.69
N SER A 114 -0.71 -1.33 28.11
CA SER A 114 0.01 -1.19 29.38
C SER A 114 1.46 -1.69 29.25
N ALA A 115 2.31 -1.22 30.14
CA ALA A 115 3.70 -1.57 30.21
C ALA A 115 4.03 -2.00 31.66
N PRO A 116 3.84 -3.28 32.02
CA PRO A 116 4.07 -3.76 33.39
C PRO A 116 5.56 -3.67 33.80
N ASP A 117 6.45 -3.68 32.84
CA ASP A 117 7.89 -3.44 33.03
C ASP A 117 8.47 -2.68 31.83
N ARG A 118 9.80 -2.44 31.82
CA ARG A 118 10.46 -1.63 30.77
C ARG A 118 10.47 -2.28 29.38
N GLN A 119 10.23 -3.60 29.29
CA GLN A 119 10.38 -4.37 28.05
C GLN A 119 9.10 -5.08 27.63
N THR A 120 8.05 -5.12 28.43
CA THR A 120 6.81 -5.86 28.14
C THR A 120 5.68 -4.92 27.81
N VAL A 121 5.16 -4.98 26.58
CA VAL A 121 3.94 -4.31 26.15
C VAL A 121 2.79 -5.28 26.23
N VAL A 122 1.71 -4.89 26.88
CA VAL A 122 0.46 -5.65 26.95
C VAL A 122 -0.62 -4.91 26.18
N ILE A 123 -1.33 -5.62 25.31
CA ILE A 123 -2.42 -5.11 24.49
C ILE A 123 -3.69 -5.87 24.84
N GLU A 124 -4.73 -5.17 25.28
CA GLU A 124 -6.05 -5.75 25.56
C GLU A 124 -7.06 -5.24 24.53
N THR A 125 -7.80 -6.16 23.93
CA THR A 125 -8.79 -5.87 22.90
C THR A 125 -10.20 -6.21 23.35
N PRO A 126 -11.23 -5.44 22.92
CA PRO A 126 -12.62 -5.70 23.32
C PRO A 126 -13.18 -7.01 22.74
N ALA A 127 -12.61 -7.49 21.63
CA ALA A 127 -12.95 -8.77 20.99
C ALA A 127 -11.67 -9.52 20.61
N ALA A 128 -11.78 -10.80 20.27
CA ALA A 128 -10.64 -11.62 19.82
C ALA A 128 -9.99 -11.01 18.56
N VAL A 129 -8.65 -10.98 18.55
CA VAL A 129 -7.84 -10.65 17.37
C VAL A 129 -6.90 -11.81 17.11
N GLN A 130 -7.16 -12.58 16.06
CA GLN A 130 -6.45 -13.85 15.81
C GLN A 130 -5.00 -13.63 15.37
N HIS A 131 -4.78 -12.66 14.48
CA HIS A 131 -3.49 -12.38 13.82
C HIS A 131 -2.92 -11.01 14.28
N MET A 132 -2.86 -10.82 15.61
CA MET A 132 -2.36 -9.56 16.20
C MET A 132 -0.92 -9.26 15.77
N ALA A 133 -0.08 -10.28 15.71
CA ALA A 133 1.33 -10.08 15.38
C ALA A 133 1.49 -9.63 13.90
N GLU A 134 0.73 -10.23 12.97
CA GLU A 134 0.67 -9.83 11.58
C GLU A 134 0.10 -8.41 11.42
N MET A 135 -0.90 -8.07 12.23
CA MET A 135 -1.48 -6.72 12.24
C MET A 135 -0.48 -5.67 12.72
N LEU A 136 0.29 -5.99 13.77
CA LEU A 136 1.31 -5.08 14.29
C LEU A 136 2.55 -4.96 13.40
N ALA A 137 2.63 -5.69 12.29
CA ALA A 137 3.60 -5.50 11.23
C ALA A 137 3.16 -4.43 10.20
N LEU A 138 1.91 -3.95 10.26
CA LEU A 138 1.43 -2.89 9.37
C LEU A 138 2.09 -1.55 9.71
N PRO A 139 2.47 -0.75 8.71
CA PRO A 139 3.17 0.52 8.91
C PRO A 139 2.47 1.49 9.86
N ARG A 140 1.14 1.51 9.88
CA ARG A 140 0.35 2.35 10.80
C ARG A 140 0.63 2.07 12.29
N TYR A 141 1.14 0.89 12.64
CA TYR A 141 1.53 0.51 14.00
C TYR A 141 3.01 0.70 14.30
N SER A 142 3.71 1.46 13.49
CA SER A 142 5.10 1.84 13.75
C SER A 142 5.26 2.53 15.11
N ILE A 143 6.37 2.22 15.76
CA ILE A 143 6.71 2.82 17.06
C ILE A 143 7.39 4.16 16.82
N ILE A 144 6.69 5.24 17.17
CA ILE A 144 7.09 6.61 16.88
C ILE A 144 7.05 7.43 18.14
N LYS A 145 8.18 8.01 18.50
CA LYS A 145 8.28 9.06 19.51
C LYS A 145 7.98 10.41 18.86
N ARG A 146 6.98 11.10 19.37
CA ARG A 146 6.55 12.41 18.86
C ARG A 146 6.99 13.49 19.82
N GLN A 147 7.74 14.46 19.32
CA GLN A 147 8.20 15.63 20.06
C GLN A 147 7.78 16.91 19.35
N MET A 148 7.63 17.98 20.09
CA MET A 148 7.37 19.31 19.53
C MET A 148 8.67 20.12 19.55
N GLU A 149 9.15 20.51 18.39
CA GLU A 149 10.29 21.40 18.22
C GLU A 149 9.87 22.60 17.37
N ASN A 150 10.11 23.81 17.89
CA ASN A 150 9.77 25.05 17.18
C ASN A 150 8.33 25.10 16.62
N ASN A 151 7.35 24.61 17.37
CA ASN A 151 5.94 24.44 16.97
C ASN A 151 5.69 23.43 15.83
N ALA A 152 6.66 22.64 15.43
CA ALA A 152 6.49 21.54 14.49
C ALA A 152 6.58 20.18 15.20
N ALA A 153 5.79 19.22 14.77
CA ALA A 153 5.90 17.85 15.27
C ALA A 153 7.10 17.15 14.59
N VAL A 154 8.05 16.72 15.41
CA VAL A 154 9.18 15.89 14.98
C VAL A 154 8.88 14.44 15.31
N LEU A 155 9.01 13.58 14.32
CA LEU A 155 8.79 12.15 14.43
C LEU A 155 10.15 11.45 14.53
N ILE A 156 10.38 10.71 15.61
CA ILE A 156 11.63 10.01 15.88
C ILE A 156 11.33 8.52 15.96
N GLY A 157 12.01 7.74 15.16
CA GLY A 157 11.87 6.28 15.13
C GLY A 157 13.09 5.55 15.64
N THR A 158 13.11 4.24 15.40
CA THR A 158 14.20 3.32 15.75
C THR A 158 14.92 2.77 14.52
N GLY A 159 14.44 3.12 13.31
CA GLY A 159 14.83 2.52 12.04
C GLY A 159 16.28 2.73 11.63
N SER A 160 16.68 2.01 10.59
CA SER A 160 18.03 1.97 10.03
C SER A 160 18.52 3.29 9.42
N TYR A 161 17.58 4.17 9.06
CA TYR A 161 17.87 5.51 8.52
C TYR A 161 17.13 6.60 9.29
N LYS A 162 17.80 7.75 9.49
CA LYS A 162 17.24 8.96 10.11
C LYS A 162 16.78 9.93 9.04
N LEU A 163 15.56 10.42 9.15
CA LEU A 163 15.06 11.50 8.29
C LEU A 163 15.79 12.80 8.64
N THR A 164 16.56 13.34 7.70
CA THR A 164 17.38 14.55 7.90
C THR A 164 16.85 15.76 7.15
N GLN A 165 16.15 15.56 6.03
CA GLN A 165 15.47 16.63 5.30
C GLN A 165 14.10 16.16 4.82
N TRP A 166 13.11 17.01 4.98
CA TRP A 166 11.76 16.79 4.51
C TRP A 166 11.18 18.04 3.84
N GLN A 167 10.85 17.91 2.58
CA GLN A 167 10.10 18.89 1.80
C GLN A 167 8.86 18.18 1.26
N ALA A 168 7.71 18.45 1.87
CA ALA A 168 6.47 17.76 1.57
C ALA A 168 6.13 17.79 0.07
N GLY A 169 5.89 16.63 -0.51
CA GLY A 169 5.58 16.45 -1.93
C GLY A 169 6.75 16.68 -2.90
N GLU A 170 7.95 16.98 -2.42
CA GLU A 170 9.10 17.30 -3.27
C GLU A 170 10.31 16.43 -3.02
N ARG A 171 10.81 16.40 -1.78
CA ARG A 171 12.06 15.73 -1.45
C ARG A 171 12.07 15.15 -0.03
N ALA A 172 12.70 13.98 0.11
CA ALA A 172 13.07 13.42 1.39
C ALA A 172 14.54 12.97 1.37
N GLN A 173 15.27 13.23 2.45
CA GLN A 173 16.64 12.73 2.62
C GLN A 173 16.75 11.99 3.94
N PHE A 174 17.30 10.79 3.85
CA PHE A 174 17.58 9.91 4.96
C PHE A 174 19.08 9.65 5.04
N THR A 175 19.63 9.62 6.26
CA THR A 175 21.04 9.27 6.52
C THR A 175 21.11 8.01 7.37
N ALA A 176 22.14 7.20 7.16
CA ALA A 176 22.35 5.98 7.92
C ALA A 176 22.33 6.22 9.43
N ASN A 177 21.65 5.37 10.18
CA ASN A 177 21.69 5.33 11.63
C ASN A 177 22.88 4.46 12.06
N GLU A 178 23.97 5.10 12.48
CA GLU A 178 25.21 4.41 12.86
C GLU A 178 25.00 3.47 14.06
N ASP A 179 24.04 3.80 14.95
CA ASP A 179 23.74 3.07 16.18
C ASP A 179 22.52 2.14 16.04
N TYR A 180 22.17 1.77 14.79
CA TYR A 180 21.03 0.89 14.55
C TYR A 180 21.25 -0.49 15.16
N TRP A 181 20.29 -0.98 15.93
CA TRP A 181 20.39 -2.26 16.64
C TRP A 181 20.59 -3.47 15.70
N GLY A 182 20.10 -3.39 14.44
CA GLY A 182 20.27 -4.41 13.40
C GLY A 182 21.58 -4.33 12.64
N GLY A 183 22.45 -3.37 12.99
CA GLY A 183 23.70 -3.06 12.28
C GLY A 183 23.51 -1.92 11.28
N ARG A 184 24.59 -1.15 11.07
CA ARG A 184 24.59 -0.02 10.15
C ARG A 184 24.19 -0.47 8.72
N PRO A 185 23.27 0.23 8.04
CA PRO A 185 22.95 -0.05 6.64
C PRO A 185 24.14 0.29 5.73
N PHE A 186 24.17 -0.30 4.51
CA PHE A 186 25.32 -0.13 3.62
C PHE A 186 25.43 1.27 3.03
N ALA A 187 24.33 1.84 2.55
CA ALA A 187 24.35 3.19 1.98
C ALA A 187 24.44 4.26 3.09
N ASP A 188 25.22 5.33 2.86
CA ASP A 188 25.31 6.46 3.79
C ASP A 188 24.03 7.30 3.81
N ALA A 189 23.37 7.40 2.66
CA ALA A 189 22.16 8.19 2.52
C ALA A 189 21.23 7.63 1.44
N ILE A 190 19.93 7.91 1.61
CA ILE A 190 18.90 7.69 0.58
C ILE A 190 18.20 9.01 0.33
N GLU A 191 18.18 9.45 -0.92
CA GLU A 191 17.52 10.68 -1.37
C GLU A 191 16.33 10.33 -2.25
N PHE A 192 15.15 10.83 -1.93
CA PHE A 192 13.96 10.70 -2.74
C PHE A 192 13.62 12.06 -3.37
N GLN A 193 13.43 12.06 -4.69
CA GLN A 193 12.80 13.13 -5.43
C GLN A 193 11.39 12.69 -5.80
N MET A 194 10.38 13.45 -5.41
CA MET A 194 8.96 13.15 -5.60
C MET A 194 8.32 13.99 -6.69
N GLY A 195 7.19 13.53 -7.22
CA GLY A 195 6.40 14.26 -8.22
C GLY A 195 7.01 14.32 -9.62
N ALA A 196 7.89 13.37 -9.94
CA ALA A 196 8.51 13.32 -11.26
C ALA A 196 7.50 12.99 -12.36
N SER A 197 7.49 13.78 -13.41
CA SER A 197 6.70 13.51 -14.60
C SER A 197 7.23 12.29 -15.35
N LEU A 198 6.37 11.68 -16.17
CA LEU A 198 6.77 10.58 -17.07
C LEU A 198 7.98 10.94 -17.93
N ARG A 199 8.04 12.18 -18.41
CA ARG A 199 9.16 12.67 -19.23
C ARG A 199 10.46 12.71 -18.44
N GLU A 200 10.43 13.20 -17.20
CA GLU A 200 11.59 13.24 -16.31
C GLU A 200 12.09 11.82 -16.00
N GLN A 201 11.19 10.88 -15.71
CA GLN A 201 11.54 9.47 -15.48
C GLN A 201 12.21 8.83 -16.71
N LEU A 202 11.70 9.12 -17.93
CA LEU A 202 12.29 8.62 -19.18
C LEU A 202 13.67 9.22 -19.44
N MET A 203 13.86 10.51 -19.22
CA MET A 203 15.14 11.21 -19.41
C MET A 203 16.17 10.75 -18.38
N ASP A 204 15.74 10.57 -17.14
CA ASP A 204 16.63 10.12 -16.06
C ASP A 204 17.24 8.76 -16.32
N ARG A 205 16.47 7.77 -16.77
CA ARG A 205 16.98 6.42 -17.09
C ARG A 205 18.08 6.42 -18.14
N GLN A 206 18.15 7.43 -18.98
CA GLN A 206 19.16 7.53 -20.04
C GLN A 206 20.40 8.30 -19.60
N LEU A 207 20.23 9.35 -18.85
CA LEU A 207 21.27 10.36 -18.60
C LEU A 207 21.31 10.87 -17.15
N GLY A 208 20.39 10.42 -16.31
CA GLY A 208 20.21 10.97 -14.97
C GLY A 208 21.12 10.37 -13.89
N PRO A 209 21.19 11.01 -12.73
CA PRO A 209 22.01 10.59 -11.61
C PRO A 209 21.32 9.57 -10.70
N TYR A 210 20.08 9.16 -11.00
CA TYR A 210 19.31 8.34 -10.07
C TYR A 210 19.72 6.87 -10.12
N THR A 211 19.69 6.25 -8.95
CA THR A 211 19.98 4.83 -8.75
C THR A 211 18.76 3.98 -9.06
N ALA A 212 17.58 4.51 -8.73
CA ALA A 212 16.31 3.84 -8.89
C ALA A 212 15.24 4.80 -9.41
N THR A 213 14.38 4.34 -10.31
CA THR A 213 13.25 5.12 -10.84
C THR A 213 11.99 4.28 -10.80
N GLU A 214 10.95 4.77 -10.15
CA GLU A 214 9.64 4.13 -10.13
C GLU A 214 9.04 4.12 -11.54
N LEU A 215 8.34 3.02 -11.86
CA LEU A 215 7.78 2.81 -13.19
C LEU A 215 6.27 2.64 -13.12
N SER A 216 5.56 3.27 -14.04
CA SER A 216 4.18 2.91 -14.31
C SER A 216 4.09 1.54 -15.00
N VAL A 217 2.99 0.80 -14.76
CA VAL A 217 2.82 -0.59 -15.22
C VAL A 217 2.90 -0.71 -16.75
N ASP A 218 2.38 0.28 -17.48
CA ASP A 218 2.42 0.36 -18.95
C ASP A 218 3.83 0.54 -19.53
N GLN A 219 4.80 1.00 -18.73
CA GLN A 219 6.19 1.19 -19.14
C GLN A 219 7.03 -0.09 -19.04
N ILE A 220 6.64 -1.05 -18.21
CA ILE A 220 7.44 -2.25 -17.88
C ILE A 220 7.87 -2.97 -19.16
N ARG A 221 6.92 -3.25 -20.04
CA ARG A 221 7.19 -4.01 -21.27
C ARG A 221 8.14 -3.30 -22.22
N ALA A 222 8.00 -2.00 -22.38
CA ALA A 222 8.86 -1.21 -23.26
C ALA A 222 10.32 -1.19 -22.76
N ILE A 223 10.51 -1.19 -21.45
CA ILE A 223 11.84 -1.20 -20.82
C ILE A 223 12.49 -2.58 -20.93
N GLU A 224 11.73 -3.66 -20.66
CA GLU A 224 12.19 -5.03 -20.83
C GLU A 224 12.61 -5.33 -22.29
N GLN A 225 11.88 -4.81 -23.28
CA GLN A 225 12.22 -4.95 -24.71
C GLN A 225 13.55 -4.28 -25.08
N ASN A 226 13.95 -3.26 -24.33
CA ASN A 226 15.24 -2.60 -24.50
C ASN A 226 16.38 -3.26 -23.67
N SER A 227 16.18 -4.50 -23.22
CA SER A 227 17.15 -5.28 -22.45
C SER A 227 17.59 -4.63 -21.14
N GLN A 228 16.74 -3.78 -20.57
CA GLN A 228 16.95 -3.20 -19.24
C GLN A 228 16.21 -4.03 -18.17
N THR A 229 16.82 -4.16 -17.00
CA THR A 229 16.23 -4.93 -15.91
C THR A 229 15.15 -4.11 -15.20
N VAL A 230 13.96 -4.70 -15.09
CA VAL A 230 12.85 -4.18 -14.31
C VAL A 230 12.60 -5.11 -13.14
N TYR A 231 12.48 -4.54 -11.96
CA TYR A 231 12.04 -5.24 -10.76
C TYR A 231 10.56 -4.96 -10.56
N ALA A 232 9.74 -5.99 -10.65
CA ALA A 232 8.30 -5.88 -10.48
C ALA A 232 7.82 -6.88 -9.43
N SER A 233 6.94 -6.44 -8.52
CA SER A 233 6.27 -7.33 -7.59
C SER A 233 5.28 -8.26 -8.29
N ARG A 234 4.72 -9.20 -7.55
CA ARG A 234 3.46 -9.81 -7.97
C ARG A 234 2.38 -8.72 -8.07
N PRO A 235 1.36 -8.89 -8.94
CA PRO A 235 0.20 -8.01 -8.94
C PRO A 235 -0.49 -8.05 -7.57
N ALA A 236 -0.30 -7.00 -6.79
CA ALA A 236 -0.71 -6.92 -5.39
C ALA A 236 -1.60 -5.71 -5.12
N ASP A 237 -1.31 -4.55 -5.71
CA ASP A 237 -2.11 -3.35 -5.53
C ASP A 237 -3.44 -3.47 -6.26
N LEU A 238 -4.53 -3.13 -5.59
CA LEU A 238 -5.87 -3.13 -6.17
C LEU A 238 -6.17 -1.78 -6.83
N LEU A 239 -6.54 -1.80 -8.11
CA LEU A 239 -7.26 -0.71 -8.77
C LEU A 239 -8.75 -0.96 -8.64
N ALA A 240 -9.49 -0.02 -8.06
CA ALA A 240 -10.93 -0.16 -7.83
C ALA A 240 -11.67 1.16 -8.02
N ILE A 241 -12.93 1.06 -8.47
CA ILE A 241 -13.89 2.17 -8.41
C ILE A 241 -14.54 2.12 -7.04
N VAL A 242 -14.47 3.21 -6.29
CA VAL A 242 -14.99 3.31 -4.91
C VAL A 242 -16.02 4.41 -4.84
N PHE A 243 -17.22 4.07 -4.37
CA PHE A 243 -18.24 5.06 -4.05
C PHE A 243 -18.04 5.52 -2.61
N PRO A 244 -17.82 6.83 -2.38
CA PRO A 244 -17.49 7.35 -1.06
C PRO A 244 -18.58 7.03 -0.04
N GLN A 245 -18.18 6.66 1.17
CA GLN A 245 -18.95 6.21 2.31
C GLN A 245 -19.18 4.68 2.33
N HIS A 246 -19.07 4.14 3.54
CA HIS A 246 -19.13 2.69 3.80
C HIS A 246 -20.43 2.00 3.37
N ASP A 247 -21.53 2.75 3.29
CA ASP A 247 -22.87 2.28 2.89
C ASP A 247 -23.29 2.80 1.51
N CYS A 248 -22.38 3.46 0.80
CA CYS A 248 -22.64 4.17 -0.46
C CYS A 248 -23.83 5.14 -0.40
N SER A 249 -24.18 5.67 0.77
CA SER A 249 -25.34 6.55 0.96
C SER A 249 -25.23 7.89 0.25
N GLY A 250 -24.08 8.17 -0.31
CA GLY A 250 -23.77 9.47 -0.94
C GLY A 250 -23.34 10.50 0.10
N ARG A 251 -23.07 11.72 -0.35
CA ARG A 251 -22.64 12.81 0.51
C ARG A 251 -23.83 13.57 1.07
N PRO A 252 -23.66 14.26 2.19
CA PRO A 252 -24.65 15.21 2.66
C PRO A 252 -25.03 16.20 1.55
N GLY A 253 -26.32 16.27 1.19
CA GLY A 253 -26.82 17.14 0.13
C GLY A 253 -26.70 16.61 -1.30
N LYS A 254 -26.08 15.46 -1.54
CA LYS A 254 -25.99 14.82 -2.85
C LYS A 254 -26.69 13.45 -2.84
N LYS A 255 -27.48 13.15 -3.86
CA LYS A 255 -28.15 11.86 -4.00
C LYS A 255 -27.12 10.77 -4.31
N ALA A 256 -27.18 9.65 -3.58
CA ALA A 256 -26.35 8.49 -3.86
C ALA A 256 -26.61 7.90 -5.24
N VAL A 257 -25.59 7.33 -5.85
CA VAL A 257 -25.74 6.52 -7.09
C VAL A 257 -26.53 5.25 -6.73
N ASP A 258 -27.60 4.96 -7.47
CA ASP A 258 -28.46 3.78 -7.23
C ASP A 258 -27.62 2.48 -7.25
N ALA A 259 -27.92 1.55 -6.34
CA ALA A 259 -27.16 0.30 -6.21
C ALA A 259 -27.15 -0.54 -7.50
N ARG A 260 -28.28 -0.55 -8.24
CA ARG A 260 -28.38 -1.25 -9.53
C ARG A 260 -27.50 -0.62 -10.60
N VAL A 261 -27.34 0.71 -10.55
CA VAL A 261 -26.42 1.43 -11.47
C VAL A 261 -24.97 1.13 -11.12
N ARG A 262 -24.63 1.02 -9.82
CA ARG A 262 -23.28 0.61 -9.39
C ARG A 262 -22.97 -0.82 -9.82
N GLU A 263 -23.90 -1.77 -9.61
CA GLU A 263 -23.79 -3.14 -10.09
C GLU A 263 -23.63 -3.19 -11.61
N ALA A 264 -24.49 -2.46 -12.35
CA ALA A 264 -24.43 -2.38 -13.80
C ALA A 264 -23.07 -1.84 -14.30
N LEU A 265 -22.51 -0.82 -13.64
CA LEU A 265 -21.18 -0.32 -13.94
C LEU A 265 -20.12 -1.40 -13.74
N GLY A 266 -20.18 -2.14 -12.63
CA GLY A 266 -19.26 -3.24 -12.34
C GLY A 266 -19.29 -4.35 -13.39
N LEU A 267 -20.49 -4.68 -13.93
CA LEU A 267 -20.69 -5.66 -14.98
C LEU A 267 -20.30 -5.13 -16.38
N ALA A 268 -20.34 -3.82 -16.61
CA ALA A 268 -19.95 -3.21 -17.87
C ALA A 268 -18.43 -3.13 -18.07
N VAL A 269 -17.65 -2.99 -16.99
CA VAL A 269 -16.17 -2.84 -17.07
C VAL A 269 -15.54 -4.10 -17.65
N ASN A 270 -14.86 -3.95 -18.79
CA ASN A 270 -14.13 -5.03 -19.46
C ASN A 270 -12.72 -5.21 -18.87
N ARG A 271 -12.65 -5.90 -17.74
CA ARG A 271 -11.40 -6.15 -16.99
C ARG A 271 -10.34 -6.87 -17.81
N ALA A 272 -10.77 -7.81 -18.67
CA ALA A 272 -9.86 -8.55 -19.54
C ALA A 272 -9.22 -7.64 -20.58
N ALA A 273 -9.98 -6.73 -21.20
CA ALA A 273 -9.44 -5.75 -22.15
C ALA A 273 -8.49 -4.76 -21.45
N ILE A 274 -8.83 -4.30 -20.25
CA ILE A 274 -7.96 -3.47 -19.43
C ILE A 274 -6.63 -4.17 -19.16
N SER A 275 -6.65 -5.41 -18.66
CA SER A 275 -5.45 -6.18 -18.38
C SER A 275 -4.61 -6.46 -19.63
N ASN A 276 -5.24 -6.84 -20.74
CA ASN A 276 -4.52 -7.22 -21.95
C ASN A 276 -3.94 -6.02 -22.71
N VAL A 277 -4.66 -4.89 -22.73
CA VAL A 277 -4.33 -3.72 -23.56
C VAL A 277 -3.63 -2.65 -22.74
N LEU A 278 -4.28 -2.10 -21.71
CA LEU A 278 -3.73 -1.00 -20.94
C LEU A 278 -2.58 -1.46 -20.03
N LEU A 279 -2.76 -2.57 -19.32
CA LEU A 279 -1.75 -3.12 -18.43
C LEU A 279 -0.75 -4.05 -19.15
N GLN A 280 -0.88 -4.24 -20.47
CA GLN A 280 0.01 -5.05 -21.30
C GLN A 280 0.31 -6.45 -20.73
N ARG A 281 -0.68 -7.05 -20.04
CA ARG A 281 -0.61 -8.33 -19.32
C ARG A 281 0.33 -8.33 -18.11
N LYS A 282 0.71 -7.17 -17.60
CA LYS A 282 1.49 -7.04 -16.34
C LYS A 282 0.60 -6.99 -15.11
N GLY A 283 -0.66 -6.55 -15.27
CA GLY A 283 -1.70 -6.69 -14.25
C GLY A 283 -2.64 -7.85 -14.54
N ILE A 284 -3.44 -8.23 -13.56
CA ILE A 284 -4.47 -9.28 -13.67
C ILE A 284 -5.86 -8.68 -13.42
N PRO A 285 -6.93 -9.16 -14.11
CA PRO A 285 -8.29 -8.75 -13.79
C PRO A 285 -8.62 -9.06 -12.33
N ALA A 286 -9.29 -8.14 -11.64
CA ALA A 286 -9.69 -8.34 -10.26
C ALA A 286 -11.20 -8.60 -10.16
N ALA A 287 -11.58 -9.69 -9.53
CA ALA A 287 -12.93 -10.00 -9.08
C ALA A 287 -13.13 -9.69 -7.60
N GLY A 288 -12.06 -9.78 -6.82
CA GLY A 288 -12.03 -9.58 -5.38
C GLY A 288 -11.18 -8.39 -4.95
N LEU A 289 -11.21 -8.13 -3.65
CA LEU A 289 -10.37 -7.16 -2.98
C LEU A 289 -8.95 -7.71 -2.81
N LEU A 290 -8.79 -9.02 -2.62
CA LEU A 290 -7.52 -9.69 -2.46
C LEU A 290 -7.16 -10.49 -3.72
N PRO A 291 -5.87 -10.53 -4.10
CA PRO A 291 -5.47 -11.23 -5.33
C PRO A 291 -5.53 -12.76 -5.16
N GLN A 292 -5.83 -13.48 -6.25
CA GLN A 292 -5.93 -14.93 -6.31
C GLN A 292 -4.71 -15.65 -5.73
N TRP A 293 -3.51 -15.14 -5.97
CA TRP A 293 -2.28 -15.78 -5.48
C TRP A 293 -2.13 -15.75 -3.95
N LEU A 294 -2.87 -14.85 -3.27
CA LEU A 294 -2.86 -14.72 -1.82
C LEU A 294 -3.94 -15.61 -1.17
N THR A 295 -5.15 -15.61 -1.73
CA THR A 295 -6.31 -16.25 -1.11
C THR A 295 -6.66 -17.60 -1.70
N GLY A 296 -6.36 -17.81 -2.98
CA GLY A 296 -6.76 -19.02 -3.71
C GLY A 296 -8.24 -19.07 -4.11
N TYR A 297 -9.09 -18.17 -3.65
CA TYR A 297 -10.55 -18.22 -3.84
C TYR A 297 -11.15 -17.10 -4.70
N GLU A 298 -10.37 -16.14 -5.22
CA GLU A 298 -10.88 -14.99 -5.96
C GLU A 298 -11.79 -15.39 -7.12
N PHE A 299 -11.53 -16.54 -7.76
CA PHE A 299 -12.36 -17.07 -8.85
C PHE A 299 -13.82 -17.34 -8.43
N MET A 300 -14.12 -17.45 -7.13
CA MET A 300 -15.47 -17.65 -6.59
C MET A 300 -16.28 -16.35 -6.51
N LEU A 301 -15.64 -15.19 -6.67
CA LEU A 301 -16.27 -13.88 -6.50
C LEU A 301 -16.93 -13.35 -7.76
N GLY A 302 -16.78 -14.03 -8.90
CA GLY A 302 -17.33 -13.58 -10.18
C GLY A 302 -16.42 -12.55 -10.86
N GLY A 303 -16.99 -11.50 -11.43
CA GLY A 303 -16.21 -10.40 -12.06
C GLY A 303 -16.17 -10.47 -13.59
N ALA A 304 -16.88 -11.40 -14.20
CA ALA A 304 -17.04 -11.44 -15.66
C ALA A 304 -17.89 -10.25 -16.17
N THR A 305 -17.48 -9.69 -17.31
CA THR A 305 -18.28 -8.67 -18.01
C THR A 305 -19.58 -9.27 -18.51
N ASN A 306 -20.70 -8.58 -18.23
CA ASN A 306 -22.04 -8.98 -18.69
C ASN A 306 -22.86 -7.74 -19.08
N LEU A 307 -22.72 -7.33 -20.33
CA LEU A 307 -23.35 -6.11 -20.84
C LEU A 307 -24.88 -6.20 -20.88
N ASP A 308 -25.44 -7.38 -21.17
CA ASP A 308 -26.88 -7.53 -21.23
C ASP A 308 -27.52 -7.35 -19.86
N ARG A 309 -26.93 -7.99 -18.85
CA ARG A 309 -27.37 -7.80 -17.45
C ARG A 309 -27.14 -6.35 -16.96
N ALA A 310 -26.04 -5.72 -17.36
CA ALA A 310 -25.79 -4.33 -17.04
C ALA A 310 -26.85 -3.38 -17.62
N ARG A 311 -27.29 -3.61 -18.86
CA ARG A 311 -28.37 -2.85 -19.52
C ARG A 311 -29.72 -3.07 -18.84
N GLU A 312 -30.04 -4.31 -18.44
CA GLU A 312 -31.25 -4.61 -17.67
C GLU A 312 -31.29 -3.84 -16.36
N LEU A 313 -30.26 -3.98 -15.53
CA LEU A 313 -30.15 -3.30 -14.25
C LEU A 313 -30.24 -1.77 -14.37
N ARG A 314 -29.58 -1.21 -15.39
CA ARG A 314 -29.66 0.23 -15.70
C ARG A 314 -31.09 0.62 -16.09
N SER A 315 -31.79 -0.19 -16.90
CA SER A 315 -33.16 0.06 -17.28
C SER A 315 -34.12 -0.01 -16.09
N ASP A 316 -33.95 -1.05 -15.25
CA ASP A 316 -34.72 -1.20 -14.00
C ASP A 316 -34.51 -0.03 -13.06
N ALA A 317 -33.29 0.48 -12.93
CA ALA A 317 -33.02 1.66 -12.13
C ALA A 317 -33.71 2.90 -12.72
N ALA A 318 -33.70 3.10 -14.03
CA ALA A 318 -34.28 4.24 -14.71
C ALA A 318 -35.80 4.32 -14.53
N ALA A 319 -36.49 3.21 -14.26
CA ALA A 319 -37.93 3.19 -13.96
C ALA A 319 -38.29 3.88 -12.62
N PHE A 320 -37.32 4.01 -11.70
CA PHE A 320 -37.55 4.52 -10.35
C PHE A 320 -36.74 5.77 -10.00
N VAL A 321 -35.60 5.97 -10.65
CA VAL A 321 -34.70 7.10 -10.37
C VAL A 321 -34.19 7.75 -11.66
N VAL A 322 -33.94 9.05 -11.61
CA VAL A 322 -33.24 9.76 -12.67
C VAL A 322 -31.77 9.38 -12.59
N ILE A 323 -31.25 8.74 -13.66
CA ILE A 323 -29.83 8.39 -13.75
C ILE A 323 -29.06 9.61 -14.25
N THR A 324 -28.24 10.17 -13.38
CA THR A 324 -27.33 11.27 -13.70
C THR A 324 -25.96 10.71 -14.14
N PRO A 325 -25.17 11.50 -14.89
CA PRO A 325 -23.76 11.15 -15.14
C PRO A 325 -23.00 10.97 -13.83
N ILE A 326 -22.13 9.94 -13.76
CA ILE A 326 -21.29 9.62 -12.61
C ILE A 326 -19.98 10.39 -12.76
N ALA A 327 -19.71 11.32 -11.86
CA ALA A 327 -18.43 12.02 -11.78
C ALA A 327 -17.37 11.10 -11.16
N LEU A 328 -16.44 10.58 -11.98
CA LEU A 328 -15.36 9.68 -11.56
C LEU A 328 -14.06 10.46 -11.41
N ALA A 329 -13.62 10.70 -10.17
CA ALA A 329 -12.32 11.31 -9.92
C ALA A 329 -11.20 10.26 -9.99
N TYR A 330 -10.08 10.65 -10.58
CA TYR A 330 -8.84 9.86 -10.58
C TYR A 330 -7.67 10.74 -10.17
N ASP A 331 -6.60 10.13 -9.63
CA ASP A 331 -5.39 10.86 -9.28
C ASP A 331 -4.71 11.41 -10.53
N PHE A 332 -4.61 12.72 -10.60
CA PHE A 332 -4.00 13.41 -11.73
C PHE A 332 -2.49 13.12 -11.85
N SER A 333 -1.82 12.78 -10.76
CA SER A 333 -0.39 12.47 -10.75
C SER A 333 -0.10 11.09 -11.33
N ASP A 334 -1.07 10.14 -11.32
CA ASP A 334 -0.92 8.81 -11.89
C ASP A 334 -1.31 8.78 -13.38
N PRO A 335 -0.36 8.65 -14.32
CA PRO A 335 -0.66 8.59 -15.76
C PRO A 335 -1.55 7.41 -16.14
N LEU A 336 -1.45 6.28 -15.43
CA LEU A 336 -2.25 5.09 -15.68
C LEU A 336 -3.71 5.31 -15.24
N ALA A 337 -3.93 6.02 -14.11
CA ALA A 337 -5.26 6.28 -13.59
C ALA A 337 -6.15 7.02 -14.61
N LYS A 338 -5.58 7.99 -15.34
CA LYS A 338 -6.29 8.69 -16.43
C LYS A 338 -6.77 7.72 -17.51
N LEU A 339 -5.86 6.91 -18.04
CA LEU A 339 -6.18 5.95 -19.12
C LEU A 339 -7.22 4.93 -18.66
N MET A 340 -7.12 4.49 -17.42
CA MET A 340 -8.09 3.57 -16.81
C MET A 340 -9.48 4.21 -16.68
N ALA A 341 -9.56 5.44 -16.18
CA ALA A 341 -10.82 6.17 -16.01
C ALA A 341 -11.51 6.44 -17.36
N GLU A 342 -10.76 6.81 -18.39
CA GLU A 342 -11.26 6.99 -19.76
C GLU A 342 -11.77 5.65 -20.34
N ARG A 343 -11.05 4.55 -20.12
CA ARG A 343 -11.48 3.22 -20.56
C ARG A 343 -12.76 2.77 -19.85
N ILE A 344 -12.85 2.96 -18.54
CA ILE A 344 -14.06 2.68 -17.76
C ILE A 344 -15.26 3.48 -18.30
N ALA A 345 -15.06 4.74 -18.66
CA ALA A 345 -16.13 5.57 -19.25
C ALA A 345 -16.61 5.06 -20.61
N VAL A 346 -15.70 4.51 -21.42
CA VAL A 346 -16.06 3.87 -22.71
C VAL A 346 -16.87 2.60 -22.46
N ASP A 347 -16.40 1.71 -21.59
CA ASP A 347 -17.07 0.44 -21.27
C ASP A 347 -18.47 0.70 -20.66
N ALA A 348 -18.59 1.66 -19.75
CA ALA A 348 -19.86 2.04 -19.11
C ALA A 348 -20.90 2.54 -20.13
N ARG A 349 -20.46 3.27 -21.16
CA ARG A 349 -21.34 3.79 -22.22
C ARG A 349 -22.02 2.67 -23.01
N GLU A 350 -21.37 1.52 -23.17
CA GLU A 350 -21.97 0.34 -23.83
C GLU A 350 -23.18 -0.22 -23.07
N ALA A 351 -23.23 0.00 -21.75
CA ALA A 351 -24.38 -0.31 -20.91
C ALA A 351 -25.36 0.88 -20.75
N GLY A 352 -25.14 2.00 -21.47
CA GLY A 352 -25.95 3.22 -21.36
C GLY A 352 -25.70 4.04 -20.10
N ILE A 353 -24.58 3.82 -19.40
CA ILE A 353 -24.17 4.57 -18.21
C ILE A 353 -23.17 5.63 -18.65
N VAL A 354 -23.42 6.90 -18.26
CA VAL A 354 -22.51 8.00 -18.56
C VAL A 354 -21.59 8.19 -17.37
N VAL A 355 -20.29 7.95 -17.56
CA VAL A 355 -19.22 8.25 -16.60
C VAL A 355 -18.43 9.44 -17.13
N GLN A 356 -18.16 10.41 -16.28
CA GLN A 356 -17.38 11.62 -16.58
C GLN A 356 -16.09 11.62 -15.76
N PRO A 357 -14.97 11.13 -16.34
CA PRO A 357 -13.68 11.16 -15.66
C PRO A 357 -13.15 12.57 -15.52
N TYR A 358 -12.55 12.89 -14.37
CA TYR A 358 -11.79 14.12 -14.18
C TYR A 358 -10.63 13.91 -13.20
N GLY A 359 -9.52 14.61 -13.43
CA GLY A 359 -8.34 14.53 -12.59
C GLY A 359 -8.48 15.42 -11.36
N GLU A 360 -8.10 14.89 -10.21
CA GLU A 360 -8.02 15.60 -8.94
C GLU A 360 -6.70 15.24 -8.25
N LEU A 361 -6.09 16.16 -7.51
CA LEU A 361 -4.93 15.88 -6.70
C LEU A 361 -5.37 15.37 -5.33
N HIS A 362 -4.62 14.43 -4.77
CA HIS A 362 -4.81 13.93 -3.41
C HIS A 362 -6.20 13.32 -3.18
N ILE A 363 -6.52 12.28 -3.94
CA ILE A 363 -7.75 11.52 -3.74
C ILE A 363 -7.51 10.33 -2.82
N SER A 364 -8.28 10.24 -1.73
CA SER A 364 -8.38 9.04 -0.90
C SER A 364 -9.82 8.79 -0.50
N SER A 365 -10.16 7.55 -0.15
CA SER A 365 -11.50 7.23 0.32
C SER A 365 -11.83 7.96 1.63
N LYS A 366 -10.83 8.28 2.43
CA LYS A 366 -10.95 8.97 3.72
C LYS A 366 -11.13 10.47 3.54
N THR A 367 -10.31 11.10 2.68
CA THR A 367 -10.40 12.55 2.38
C THR A 367 -11.60 12.89 1.51
N ALA A 368 -12.00 12.00 0.61
CA ALA A 368 -13.17 12.19 -0.25
C ALA A 368 -14.49 12.34 0.52
N ARG A 369 -14.53 11.95 1.79
CA ARG A 369 -15.72 12.15 2.64
C ARG A 369 -16.04 13.63 2.87
N SER A 370 -15.11 14.53 2.68
CA SER A 370 -15.28 15.93 3.06
C SER A 370 -15.11 16.96 1.94
N SER A 371 -14.44 16.68 0.81
CA SER A 371 -13.97 17.74 -0.07
C SER A 371 -14.18 17.58 -1.58
N THR A 372 -14.43 16.38 -2.12
CA THR A 372 -14.51 16.20 -3.57
C THR A 372 -15.94 16.28 -4.13
N ASN A 373 -16.09 16.71 -5.39
CA ASN A 373 -17.38 16.68 -6.12
C ASN A 373 -17.64 15.33 -6.81
N ALA A 374 -16.77 14.33 -6.63
CA ALA A 374 -16.88 13.02 -7.23
C ALA A 374 -18.06 12.21 -6.72
N ASP A 375 -18.71 11.47 -7.57
CA ASP A 375 -19.67 10.42 -7.19
C ASP A 375 -18.95 9.11 -6.92
N ALA A 376 -17.82 8.89 -7.60
CA ALA A 376 -16.95 7.73 -7.46
C ALA A 376 -15.48 8.14 -7.60
N LEU A 377 -14.59 7.33 -7.03
CA LEU A 377 -13.14 7.50 -7.07
C LEU A 377 -12.51 6.28 -7.74
N LEU A 378 -11.53 6.49 -8.61
CA LEU A 378 -10.65 5.43 -9.06
C LEU A 378 -9.41 5.45 -8.17
N LEU A 379 -9.29 4.46 -7.29
CA LEU A 379 -8.23 4.37 -6.30
C LEU A 379 -7.28 3.21 -6.60
N ARG A 380 -6.00 3.43 -6.29
CA ARG A 380 -4.99 2.39 -6.17
C ARG A 380 -4.73 2.13 -4.70
N VAL A 381 -5.01 0.91 -4.24
CA VAL A 381 -4.91 0.52 -2.83
C VAL A 381 -3.83 -0.55 -2.68
N PRO A 382 -2.77 -0.32 -1.88
CA PRO A 382 -1.67 -1.26 -1.72
C PRO A 382 -2.09 -2.52 -0.97
N LEU A 383 -1.35 -3.61 -1.16
CA LEU A 383 -1.43 -4.80 -0.33
C LEU A 383 -0.49 -4.64 0.87
N GLN A 384 -1.02 -4.22 2.00
CA GLN A 384 -0.21 -3.92 3.19
C GLN A 384 0.25 -5.18 3.96
N SER A 385 -0.37 -6.34 3.73
CA SER A 385 -0.01 -7.60 4.38
C SER A 385 -0.16 -8.78 3.42
N VAL A 386 0.60 -9.85 3.68
CA VAL A 386 0.46 -11.14 3.01
C VAL A 386 -0.29 -12.18 3.87
N ASP A 387 -0.71 -11.82 5.06
CA ASP A 387 -1.72 -12.55 5.82
C ASP A 387 -3.11 -12.14 5.32
N PRO A 388 -3.93 -13.07 4.79
CA PRO A 388 -5.21 -12.73 4.13
C PRO A 388 -6.18 -11.98 5.05
N GLN A 389 -6.25 -12.33 6.33
CA GLN A 389 -7.13 -11.65 7.29
C GLN A 389 -6.71 -10.20 7.51
N THR A 390 -5.44 -10.00 7.82
CA THR A 390 -4.85 -8.66 8.03
C THR A 390 -4.92 -7.83 6.75
N ALA A 391 -4.65 -8.45 5.59
CA ALA A 391 -4.72 -7.79 4.29
C ALA A 391 -6.14 -7.30 3.98
N LEU A 392 -7.16 -8.14 4.21
CA LEU A 392 -8.56 -7.74 4.00
C LEU A 392 -8.97 -6.62 4.96
N ALA A 393 -8.62 -6.75 6.24
CA ALA A 393 -8.93 -5.72 7.24
C ALA A 393 -8.30 -4.36 6.89
N ALA A 394 -7.01 -4.35 6.53
CA ALA A 394 -6.32 -3.14 6.11
C ALA A 394 -6.94 -2.52 4.86
N ARG A 395 -7.26 -3.35 3.85
CA ARG A 395 -7.86 -2.90 2.59
C ARG A 395 -9.26 -2.33 2.78
N LEU A 396 -10.08 -2.96 3.63
CA LEU A 396 -11.40 -2.42 3.99
C LEU A 396 -11.30 -1.08 4.72
N ASP A 397 -10.27 -0.90 5.57
CA ASP A 397 -9.99 0.37 6.22
C ASP A 397 -9.59 1.46 5.21
N ASP A 398 -8.64 1.16 4.33
CA ASP A 398 -8.20 2.08 3.27
C ASP A 398 -9.34 2.48 2.32
N LEU A 399 -10.22 1.55 2.00
CA LEU A 399 -11.41 1.80 1.19
C LEU A 399 -12.53 2.52 1.96
N GLY A 400 -12.39 2.69 3.28
CA GLY A 400 -13.42 3.29 4.13
C GLY A 400 -14.66 2.43 4.32
N LEU A 401 -14.52 1.10 4.18
CA LEU A 401 -15.60 0.12 4.28
C LEU A 401 -15.68 -0.57 5.65
N LEU A 402 -14.76 -0.30 6.56
CA LEU A 402 -14.86 -0.81 7.93
C LEU A 402 -16.01 -0.14 8.68
N GLN A 403 -16.96 -0.96 9.16
CA GLN A 403 -18.18 -0.47 9.82
C GLN A 403 -18.12 -0.56 11.34
N ALA A 404 -17.26 -1.40 11.88
CA ALA A 404 -17.21 -1.67 13.32
C ALA A 404 -15.77 -1.69 13.84
N THR A 405 -15.59 -1.35 15.12
CA THR A 405 -14.31 -1.41 15.81
C THR A 405 -14.45 -2.24 17.10
N PRO A 406 -13.76 -3.37 17.26
CA PRO A 406 -12.91 -4.01 16.24
C PRO A 406 -13.74 -4.60 15.09
N PRO A 407 -13.21 -4.62 13.87
CA PRO A 407 -13.89 -5.23 12.74
C PRO A 407 -14.10 -6.73 12.97
N PRO A 408 -15.26 -7.31 12.63
CA PRO A 408 -15.53 -8.74 12.80
C PRO A 408 -14.49 -9.64 12.11
N ILE A 409 -13.93 -9.17 10.99
CA ILE A 409 -12.88 -9.87 10.24
C ILE A 409 -11.64 -10.19 11.12
N LEU A 410 -11.34 -9.41 12.14
CA LEU A 410 -10.19 -9.65 13.02
C LEU A 410 -10.36 -10.89 13.91
N ALA A 411 -11.58 -11.38 14.09
CA ALA A 411 -11.89 -12.62 14.81
C ALA A 411 -11.94 -13.85 13.87
N ALA A 412 -11.89 -13.66 12.56
CA ALA A 412 -11.89 -14.75 11.59
C ALA A 412 -10.68 -15.68 11.83
N SER A 413 -10.90 -16.98 11.70
CA SER A 413 -9.85 -17.97 11.89
C SER A 413 -9.74 -18.98 10.74
N ARG A 414 -10.69 -18.93 9.81
CA ARG A 414 -10.78 -19.85 8.68
C ARG A 414 -10.84 -19.07 7.37
N PRO A 415 -10.34 -19.64 6.26
CA PRO A 415 -10.42 -19.01 4.94
C PRO A 415 -11.86 -18.69 4.50
N GLU A 416 -12.83 -19.52 4.92
CA GLU A 416 -14.25 -19.33 4.60
C GLU A 416 -14.80 -18.05 5.23
N ASP A 417 -14.39 -17.73 6.47
CA ASP A 417 -14.82 -16.53 7.18
C ASP A 417 -14.30 -15.26 6.46
N ILE A 418 -13.10 -15.34 5.88
CA ILE A 418 -12.49 -14.25 5.11
C ILE A 418 -13.23 -14.05 3.79
N LEU A 419 -13.53 -15.16 3.09
CA LEU A 419 -14.33 -15.13 1.85
C LEU A 419 -15.71 -14.53 2.10
N GLU A 420 -16.40 -14.91 3.16
CA GLU A 420 -17.73 -14.39 3.51
C GLU A 420 -17.66 -12.88 3.79
N ALA A 421 -16.65 -12.42 4.53
CA ALA A 421 -16.45 -10.99 4.80
C ALA A 421 -16.16 -10.20 3.51
N GLU A 422 -15.37 -10.74 2.59
CA GLU A 422 -15.08 -10.12 1.30
C GLU A 422 -16.33 -10.08 0.41
N GLN A 423 -17.10 -11.17 0.35
CA GLN A 423 -18.37 -11.23 -0.38
C GLN A 423 -19.38 -10.20 0.17
N ALA A 424 -19.48 -10.05 1.48
CA ALA A 424 -20.36 -9.06 2.10
C ALA A 424 -19.95 -7.63 1.74
N ALA A 425 -18.65 -7.32 1.72
CA ALA A 425 -18.14 -6.00 1.30
C ALA A 425 -18.44 -5.72 -0.18
N LEU A 426 -18.24 -6.70 -1.07
CA LEU A 426 -18.50 -6.58 -2.50
C LEU A 426 -20.01 -6.50 -2.82
N GLY A 427 -20.85 -7.20 -2.06
CA GLY A 427 -22.29 -7.24 -2.26
C GLY A 427 -22.99 -5.88 -2.11
N SER A 428 -22.36 -4.93 -1.44
CA SER A 428 -22.85 -3.56 -1.36
C SER A 428 -22.66 -2.75 -2.65
N HIS A 429 -21.80 -3.21 -3.56
CA HIS A 429 -21.33 -2.50 -4.77
C HIS A 429 -20.78 -1.09 -4.44
N CYS A 430 -20.30 -0.86 -3.21
CA CYS A 430 -19.58 0.36 -2.83
C CYS A 430 -18.17 0.37 -3.37
N VAL A 431 -17.61 -0.79 -3.64
CA VAL A 431 -16.31 -0.98 -4.28
C VAL A 431 -16.47 -1.95 -5.45
N LEU A 432 -15.91 -1.58 -6.59
CA LEU A 432 -15.88 -2.39 -7.80
C LEU A 432 -14.43 -2.67 -8.16
N PRO A 433 -13.90 -3.86 -7.87
CA PRO A 433 -12.55 -4.25 -8.27
C PRO A 433 -12.38 -4.20 -9.78
N VAL A 434 -11.23 -3.70 -10.26
CA VAL A 434 -10.93 -3.58 -11.69
C VAL A 434 -9.74 -4.45 -12.06
N ALA A 435 -8.59 -4.24 -11.41
CA ALA A 435 -7.37 -5.01 -11.66
C ALA A 435 -6.46 -5.05 -10.43
N HIS A 436 -5.69 -6.12 -10.31
CA HIS A 436 -4.50 -6.13 -9.46
C HIS A 436 -3.28 -5.80 -10.31
N VAL A 437 -2.46 -4.86 -9.84
CA VAL A 437 -1.28 -4.36 -10.55
C VAL A 437 -0.01 -4.53 -9.72
N PRO A 438 1.14 -4.76 -10.37
CA PRO A 438 2.42 -4.80 -9.68
C PRO A 438 2.92 -3.39 -9.37
N GLN A 439 3.81 -3.29 -8.41
CA GLN A 439 4.71 -2.18 -8.24
C GLN A 439 5.98 -2.46 -9.03
N ALA A 440 6.48 -1.49 -9.76
CA ALA A 440 7.64 -1.68 -10.62
C ALA A 440 8.68 -0.59 -10.43
N LEU A 441 9.94 -0.99 -10.56
CA LEU A 441 11.10 -0.14 -10.42
C LEU A 441 12.16 -0.50 -11.45
N TRP A 442 12.80 0.50 -12.01
CA TRP A 442 14.05 0.34 -12.73
C TRP A 442 15.22 0.67 -11.80
N LEU A 443 16.28 -0.13 -11.87
CA LEU A 443 17.54 0.13 -11.17
C LEU A 443 18.66 0.29 -12.19
N ASN A 444 19.57 1.22 -11.91
CA ASN A 444 20.81 1.30 -12.68
C ASN A 444 21.78 0.18 -12.28
N ASN A 445 22.80 -0.03 -13.09
CA ASN A 445 23.76 -1.13 -12.91
C ASN A 445 24.69 -0.94 -11.70
N THR A 446 24.65 0.21 -11.02
CA THR A 446 25.49 0.47 -9.83
C THR A 446 24.80 0.02 -8.54
N ALA A 447 23.49 -0.28 -8.59
CA ALA A 447 22.73 -0.75 -7.45
C ALA A 447 22.83 -2.28 -7.32
N HIS A 448 23.16 -2.73 -6.13
CA HIS A 448 23.33 -4.16 -5.83
C HIS A 448 22.53 -4.57 -4.62
N ASN A 449 22.18 -5.85 -4.57
CA ASN A 449 21.43 -6.47 -3.47
C ASN A 449 20.03 -5.88 -3.23
N TRP A 450 19.38 -5.44 -4.32
CA TRP A 450 17.99 -5.02 -4.27
C TRP A 450 17.09 -6.18 -3.86
N GLN A 451 16.22 -5.94 -2.90
CA GLN A 451 15.18 -6.87 -2.48
C GLN A 451 13.82 -6.17 -2.47
N GLN A 452 12.83 -6.87 -3.01
CA GLN A 452 11.44 -6.44 -2.97
C GLN A 452 10.62 -7.51 -2.25
N ARG A 453 9.80 -7.08 -1.30
CA ARG A 453 8.88 -7.96 -0.58
C ARG A 453 7.74 -8.42 -1.50
N VAL A 454 7.08 -9.50 -1.15
CA VAL A 454 6.01 -10.11 -1.97
C VAL A 454 4.86 -9.14 -2.21
N ASN A 455 4.55 -8.27 -1.26
CA ASN A 455 3.54 -7.22 -1.35
C ASN A 455 3.99 -5.96 -2.11
N GLY A 456 5.24 -5.92 -2.58
CA GLY A 456 5.79 -4.80 -3.35
C GLY A 456 6.61 -3.80 -2.53
N GLU A 457 6.68 -3.92 -1.21
CA GLU A 457 7.54 -3.08 -0.38
C GLU A 457 9.02 -3.32 -0.66
N TRP A 458 9.84 -2.32 -0.37
CA TRP A 458 11.27 -2.34 -0.63
C TRP A 458 12.05 -2.61 0.65
N ASP A 459 13.07 -3.46 0.53
CA ASP A 459 14.07 -3.64 1.58
C ASP A 459 15.35 -2.91 1.14
N LEU A 460 15.63 -1.78 1.77
CA LEU A 460 16.73 -0.90 1.41
C LEU A 460 17.93 -1.02 2.36
N ASP A 461 17.81 -1.77 3.46
CA ASP A 461 18.87 -1.90 4.46
C ASP A 461 20.10 -2.60 3.90
N GLN A 462 19.88 -3.53 3.00
CA GLN A 462 20.92 -4.33 2.35
C GLN A 462 21.37 -3.77 0.99
N LEU A 463 20.73 -2.70 0.52
CA LEU A 463 21.06 -2.07 -0.76
C LEU A 463 22.41 -1.33 -0.65
N TRP A 464 23.27 -1.53 -1.63
CA TRP A 464 24.52 -0.78 -1.73
C TRP A 464 24.80 -0.36 -3.17
N VAL A 465 25.58 0.71 -3.34
CA VAL A 465 25.93 1.26 -4.65
C VAL A 465 27.42 1.13 -4.95
N GLU A 466 27.74 0.73 -6.17
CA GLU A 466 29.11 0.63 -6.64
C GLU A 466 29.64 2.01 -7.03
N GLY A 467 30.90 2.29 -6.72
CA GLY A 467 31.56 3.55 -7.10
C GLY A 467 31.42 4.68 -6.08
N ALA A 468 30.85 4.41 -4.91
CA ALA A 468 30.92 5.36 -3.78
C ALA A 468 32.37 5.49 -3.29
N ARG A 469 33.00 6.65 -3.54
CA ARG A 469 34.27 7.10 -2.95
C ARG A 469 34.03 8.37 -2.18
#